data_1733875e0500dd535df2d9bcae12fdd0
#
_entry.id   1733875e0500dd535df2d9bcae12fdd0
#
_cell.length_a   1.000
_cell.length_b   1.000
_cell.length_c   1.000
_cell.angle_alpha   90.00
_cell.angle_beta   90.00
_cell.angle_gamma   90.00
#
_symmetry.space_group_name_H-M   'P 1'
#
loop_
_entity.id
_entity.type
_entity.pdbx_description
1 polymer ?
#
loop_
_entity_poly.entity_id
_entity_poly.type
_entity_poly.pdbx_seq_one_letter_code
_entity_poly.pdbx_strand_id
1 'polypeptide(L)'
;MRYSLTVIFFFYTFCCIAQAPVDSAVTSKTDVHLSSNSKKKIAWNWIIPGTLVGLGVLGNYNNNIIDRNEIKEERYEHLSAFHKHADDYAPYIPAATVYFLNLIGQKPKHDVVNYSVILLKSELIMVAVTTPLKKITHVLRPDSSAYNSFPSGHTAQAFLAANFLRHEYGYKSVWYSIAGYALATGVGIFRVANNRHWISDVLAGAGIGILSSELAYATHKYRWNKKKKISIMPTFNGTEGGIYLVWKL
;
A
#
# COMPACT_ATOMS: atom_id res chain seq x y z
N MET A 1 7.08 8.98 -32.47
CA MET A 1 8.25 8.57 -31.66
C MET A 1 8.75 9.65 -30.68
N ARG A 2 7.89 10.40 -29.99
CA ARG A 2 8.37 11.50 -29.08
C ARG A 2 7.78 11.52 -27.68
N TYR A 3 6.91 10.57 -27.32
CA TYR A 3 6.19 10.59 -26.01
C TYR A 3 6.53 9.45 -25.05
N SER A 4 7.37 8.50 -25.46
CA SER A 4 7.81 7.37 -24.63
C SER A 4 8.65 7.78 -23.40
N LEU A 5 9.34 8.93 -23.45
CA LEU A 5 10.17 9.41 -22.34
C LEU A 5 9.38 10.03 -21.18
N THR A 6 8.18 10.55 -21.42
CA THR A 6 7.42 11.31 -20.43
C THR A 6 6.81 10.40 -19.36
N VAL A 7 6.38 9.20 -19.71
CA VAL A 7 5.80 8.24 -18.75
C VAL A 7 6.88 7.67 -17.83
N ILE A 8 8.07 7.40 -18.37
CA ILE A 8 9.23 6.91 -17.58
C ILE A 8 9.73 8.00 -16.62
N PHE A 9 9.68 9.27 -17.02
CA PHE A 9 10.11 10.40 -16.19
C PHE A 9 9.17 10.63 -14.98
N PHE A 10 7.87 10.36 -15.14
CA PHE A 10 6.91 10.51 -14.05
C PHE A 10 7.11 9.46 -12.93
N PHE A 11 7.55 8.25 -13.30
CA PHE A 11 7.92 7.22 -12.32
C PHE A 11 9.26 7.51 -11.62
N TYR A 12 10.20 8.15 -12.32
CA TYR A 12 11.52 8.48 -11.75
C TYR A 12 11.44 9.63 -10.72
N THR A 13 10.58 10.63 -10.95
CA THR A 13 10.37 11.74 -10.00
C THR A 13 9.66 11.30 -8.73
N PHE A 14 8.85 10.25 -8.77
CA PHE A 14 8.18 9.71 -7.58
C PHE A 14 9.18 9.04 -6.61
N CYS A 15 10.26 8.45 -7.12
CA CYS A 15 11.31 7.81 -6.32
C CYS A 15 12.22 8.84 -5.60
N CYS A 16 12.43 10.03 -6.19
CA CYS A 16 13.31 11.06 -5.61
C CYS A 16 12.68 11.89 -4.47
N ILE A 17 11.35 11.94 -4.36
CA ILE A 17 10.68 12.75 -3.30
C ILE A 17 10.70 12.03 -1.93
N ALA A 18 11.08 10.75 -1.88
CA ALA A 18 11.18 9.99 -0.63
C ALA A 18 12.48 10.23 0.17
N GLN A 19 13.43 11.02 -0.34
CA GLN A 19 14.71 11.30 0.30
C GLN A 19 14.71 12.66 1.00
N ALA A 20 14.25 12.71 2.25
CA ALA A 20 14.64 13.76 3.18
C ALA A 20 15.82 13.23 4.02
N PRO A 21 16.96 13.96 4.11
CA PRO A 21 18.10 13.52 4.91
C PRO A 21 17.73 13.50 6.40
N VAL A 22 18.15 12.44 7.07
CA VAL A 22 18.14 12.35 8.54
C VAL A 22 19.42 13.04 9.02
N ASP A 23 19.33 14.31 9.39
CA ASP A 23 20.40 14.97 10.12
C ASP A 23 20.46 14.43 11.56
N SER A 24 21.56 13.76 11.86
CA SER A 24 22.00 13.44 13.21
C SER A 24 22.80 14.65 13.75
N ALA A 25 22.17 15.50 14.51
CA ALA A 25 22.83 16.55 15.29
C ALA A 25 22.31 16.60 16.71
N VAL A 26 23.18 16.15 17.59
CA VAL A 26 23.59 16.64 18.93
C VAL A 26 22.68 17.67 19.60
N THR A 27 22.27 17.26 20.79
CA THR A 27 21.71 17.96 21.94
C THR A 27 22.08 19.45 22.08
N SER A 28 21.07 20.31 22.05
CA SER A 28 21.02 21.53 22.85
C SER A 28 19.55 21.84 23.16
N LYS A 29 19.26 22.02 24.46
CA LYS A 29 17.97 22.48 25.00
C LYS A 29 17.66 23.86 24.45
N THR A 30 16.63 23.97 23.66
CA THR A 30 15.75 25.14 23.59
C THR A 30 14.39 24.67 23.05
N ASP A 31 13.38 24.76 23.89
CA ASP A 31 11.98 24.61 23.50
C ASP A 31 11.65 25.68 22.48
N VAL A 32 11.34 25.30 21.26
CA VAL A 32 10.44 25.98 20.31
C VAL A 32 10.45 25.27 18.96
N HIS A 33 9.27 24.95 18.39
CA HIS A 33 8.99 24.56 16.99
C HIS A 33 9.03 23.07 16.56
N LEU A 34 8.53 22.14 17.36
CA LEU A 34 8.17 20.79 16.83
C LEU A 34 6.83 20.74 16.07
N SER A 35 6.10 21.86 15.96
CA SER A 35 4.73 21.88 15.38
C SER A 35 4.68 21.92 13.84
N SER A 36 5.68 22.49 13.17
CA SER A 36 5.62 22.73 11.71
C SER A 36 5.91 21.48 10.87
N ASN A 37 6.87 20.66 11.27
CA ASN A 37 7.29 19.50 10.47
C ASN A 37 6.31 18.30 10.56
N SER A 38 5.65 18.17 11.70
CA SER A 38 4.60 17.16 11.90
C SER A 38 3.37 17.44 11.03
N LYS A 39 2.91 18.68 10.97
CA LYS A 39 1.77 19.09 10.14
C LYS A 39 2.05 18.89 8.64
N LYS A 40 3.30 19.18 8.17
CA LYS A 40 3.68 18.94 6.76
C LYS A 40 3.65 17.46 6.41
N LYS A 41 4.20 16.56 7.24
CA LYS A 41 4.17 15.10 6.99
C LYS A 41 2.74 14.54 6.94
N ILE A 42 1.87 15.00 7.83
CA ILE A 42 0.46 14.58 7.83
C ILE A 42 -0.24 15.01 6.53
N ALA A 43 0.01 16.23 6.04
CA ALA A 43 -0.59 16.72 4.81
C ALA A 43 -0.19 15.86 3.59
N TRP A 44 1.08 15.52 3.43
CA TRP A 44 1.57 14.72 2.30
C TRP A 44 0.99 13.30 2.27
N ASN A 45 0.76 12.68 3.42
CA ASN A 45 0.15 11.36 3.52
C ASN A 45 -1.29 11.30 2.93
N TRP A 46 -1.96 12.44 2.83
CA TRP A 46 -3.30 12.55 2.26
C TRP A 46 -3.32 13.15 0.85
N ILE A 47 -2.43 14.11 0.59
CA ILE A 47 -2.37 14.82 -0.70
C ILE A 47 -1.95 13.87 -1.80
N ILE A 48 -0.83 13.14 -1.62
CA ILE A 48 -0.30 12.24 -2.66
C ILE A 48 -1.32 11.18 -3.09
N PRO A 49 -1.89 10.36 -2.18
CA PRO A 49 -2.86 9.37 -2.60
C PRO A 49 -4.17 9.99 -3.11
N GLY A 50 -4.59 11.14 -2.58
CA GLY A 50 -5.73 11.88 -3.12
C GLY A 50 -5.50 12.34 -4.55
N THR A 51 -4.30 12.82 -4.87
CA THR A 51 -3.91 13.17 -6.25
C THR A 51 -3.91 11.95 -7.17
N LEU A 52 -3.42 10.79 -6.71
CA LEU A 52 -3.46 9.55 -7.50
C LEU A 52 -4.91 9.13 -7.82
N VAL A 53 -5.81 9.22 -6.85
CA VAL A 53 -7.25 8.96 -7.11
C VAL A 53 -7.80 9.96 -8.12
N GLY A 54 -7.51 11.24 -7.94
CA GLY A 54 -7.95 12.31 -8.87
C GLY A 54 -7.47 12.08 -10.29
N LEU A 55 -6.17 11.78 -10.48
CA LEU A 55 -5.60 11.47 -11.79
C LEU A 55 -6.20 10.19 -12.40
N GLY A 56 -6.45 9.17 -11.58
CA GLY A 56 -7.10 7.94 -12.04
C GLY A 56 -8.54 8.20 -12.50
N VAL A 57 -9.31 8.99 -11.76
CA VAL A 57 -10.68 9.37 -12.14
C VAL A 57 -10.67 10.22 -13.42
N LEU A 58 -9.85 11.26 -13.47
CA LEU A 58 -9.74 12.13 -14.65
C LEU A 58 -9.30 11.35 -15.90
N GLY A 59 -8.29 10.48 -15.77
CA GLY A 59 -7.83 9.63 -16.88
C GLY A 59 -8.83 8.55 -17.27
N ASN A 60 -9.82 8.25 -16.41
CA ASN A 60 -10.90 7.35 -16.78
C ASN A 60 -11.97 8.02 -17.67
N TYR A 61 -12.22 9.30 -17.43
CA TYR A 61 -13.27 10.06 -18.15
C TYR A 61 -12.72 10.89 -19.33
N ASN A 62 -11.42 11.16 -19.38
CA ASN A 62 -10.82 12.02 -20.40
C ASN A 62 -9.60 11.36 -21.02
N ASN A 63 -9.76 10.84 -22.24
CA ASN A 63 -8.67 10.20 -23.01
C ASN A 63 -7.54 11.16 -23.39
N ASN A 64 -7.75 12.49 -23.35
CA ASN A 64 -6.68 13.45 -23.63
C ASN A 64 -5.61 13.50 -22.51
N ILE A 65 -5.94 13.02 -21.30
CA ILE A 65 -5.00 12.97 -20.16
C ILE A 65 -4.20 11.67 -20.19
N ILE A 66 -4.87 10.55 -20.47
CA ILE A 66 -4.27 9.22 -20.61
C ILE A 66 -4.90 8.57 -21.82
N ASP A 67 -4.14 8.50 -22.93
CA ASP A 67 -4.64 7.83 -24.12
C ASP A 67 -4.60 6.30 -23.91
N ARG A 68 -5.78 5.76 -23.68
CA ARG A 68 -5.98 4.34 -23.45
C ARG A 68 -5.71 3.49 -24.68
N ASN A 69 -5.99 4.03 -25.86
CA ASN A 69 -5.85 3.30 -27.12
C ASN A 69 -4.36 3.18 -27.48
N GLU A 70 -3.60 4.27 -27.36
CA GLU A 70 -2.15 4.26 -27.60
C GLU A 70 -1.44 3.25 -26.67
N ILE A 71 -1.76 3.28 -25.37
CA ILE A 71 -1.19 2.33 -24.39
C ILE A 71 -1.58 0.88 -24.70
N LYS A 72 -2.79 0.66 -25.17
CA LYS A 72 -3.27 -0.66 -25.57
C LYS A 72 -2.55 -1.16 -26.82
N GLU A 73 -2.33 -0.31 -27.81
CA GLU A 73 -1.59 -0.60 -29.04
C GLU A 73 -0.13 -0.93 -28.73
N GLU A 74 0.57 -0.08 -28.02
CA GLU A 74 1.95 -0.32 -27.56
C GLU A 74 2.09 -1.65 -26.79
N ARG A 75 1.13 -1.97 -25.94
CA ARG A 75 1.08 -3.25 -25.24
C ARG A 75 0.91 -4.43 -26.18
N TYR A 76 0.04 -4.33 -27.21
CA TYR A 76 -0.14 -5.38 -28.19
C TYR A 76 1.10 -5.60 -29.06
N GLU A 77 1.81 -4.54 -29.43
CA GLU A 77 3.03 -4.63 -30.22
C GLU A 77 4.19 -5.28 -29.45
N HIS A 78 4.39 -4.90 -28.17
CA HIS A 78 5.57 -5.29 -27.41
C HIS A 78 5.35 -6.38 -26.37
N LEU A 79 4.13 -6.59 -25.88
CA LEU A 79 3.82 -7.47 -24.77
C LEU A 79 2.66 -8.45 -25.07
N SER A 80 2.40 -8.78 -26.32
CA SER A 80 1.27 -9.65 -26.71
C SER A 80 1.31 -11.01 -26.03
N ALA A 81 2.49 -11.58 -25.86
CA ALA A 81 2.70 -12.88 -25.20
C ALA A 81 2.88 -12.82 -23.67
N PHE A 82 2.77 -11.62 -23.07
CA PHE A 82 2.99 -11.46 -21.64
C PHE A 82 1.78 -11.94 -20.84
N HIS A 83 1.93 -13.07 -20.15
CA HIS A 83 0.93 -13.63 -19.22
C HIS A 83 1.69 -14.15 -17.98
N LYS A 84 1.65 -13.42 -16.89
CA LYS A 84 2.29 -13.79 -15.62
C LYS A 84 1.28 -13.71 -14.48
N HIS A 85 1.29 -14.71 -13.61
CA HIS A 85 0.39 -14.79 -12.46
C HIS A 85 1.00 -14.25 -11.16
N ALA A 86 2.20 -13.67 -11.23
CA ALA A 86 2.87 -13.12 -10.05
C ALA A 86 2.06 -12.00 -9.36
N ASP A 87 1.32 -11.23 -10.13
CA ASP A 87 0.45 -10.14 -9.68
C ASP A 87 -0.80 -10.62 -8.92
N ASP A 88 -1.11 -11.90 -8.90
CA ASP A 88 -2.20 -12.45 -8.09
C ASP A 88 -1.80 -12.65 -6.62
N TYR A 89 -0.50 -12.94 -6.34
CA TYR A 89 0.02 -13.21 -4.99
C TYR A 89 0.87 -12.07 -4.44
N ALA A 90 1.61 -11.36 -5.29
CA ALA A 90 2.51 -10.28 -4.90
C ALA A 90 1.85 -9.15 -4.08
N PRO A 91 0.54 -8.81 -4.24
CA PRO A 91 -0.11 -7.77 -3.46
C PRO A 91 -0.06 -8.00 -1.94
N TYR A 92 0.03 -9.24 -1.50
CA TYR A 92 0.01 -9.59 -0.07
C TYR A 92 1.40 -9.66 0.56
N ILE A 93 2.47 -9.70 -0.24
CA ILE A 93 3.85 -9.88 0.24
C ILE A 93 4.25 -8.80 1.26
N PRO A 94 3.99 -7.48 1.06
CA PRO A 94 4.42 -6.48 2.05
C PRO A 94 3.73 -6.67 3.41
N ALA A 95 2.45 -7.04 3.43
CA ALA A 95 1.75 -7.33 4.66
C ALA A 95 2.28 -8.60 5.34
N ALA A 96 2.50 -9.67 4.59
CA ALA A 96 3.11 -10.90 5.08
C ALA A 96 4.52 -10.66 5.65
N THR A 97 5.29 -9.75 5.04
CA THR A 97 6.61 -9.33 5.53
C THR A 97 6.55 -8.75 6.95
N VAL A 98 5.52 -7.98 7.29
CA VAL A 98 5.34 -7.44 8.66
C VAL A 98 5.25 -8.58 9.68
N TYR A 99 4.43 -9.58 9.40
CA TYR A 99 4.29 -10.75 10.29
C TYR A 99 5.56 -11.58 10.35
N PHE A 100 6.20 -11.83 9.22
CA PHE A 100 7.46 -12.58 9.14
C PHE A 100 8.58 -11.90 9.95
N LEU A 101 8.78 -10.59 9.76
CA LEU A 101 9.79 -9.83 10.50
C LEU A 101 9.53 -9.87 12.01
N ASN A 102 8.26 -9.80 12.43
CA ASN A 102 7.91 -9.92 13.84
C ASN A 102 8.22 -11.33 14.39
N LEU A 103 7.98 -12.39 13.61
CA LEU A 103 8.30 -13.77 14.00
C LEU A 103 9.79 -13.98 14.22
N ILE A 104 10.66 -13.40 13.40
CA ILE A 104 12.11 -13.47 13.54
C ILE A 104 12.68 -12.48 14.58
N GLY A 105 11.82 -11.89 15.43
CA GLY A 105 12.23 -11.03 16.54
C GLY A 105 12.41 -9.54 16.19
N GLN A 106 12.17 -9.13 14.96
CA GLN A 106 12.16 -7.73 14.56
C GLN A 106 10.83 -7.07 15.00
N LYS A 107 10.88 -6.31 16.11
CA LYS A 107 9.67 -5.69 16.67
C LYS A 107 9.11 -4.61 15.72
N PRO A 108 7.83 -4.70 15.31
CA PRO A 108 7.14 -3.62 14.58
C PRO A 108 6.87 -2.43 15.51
N LYS A 109 6.33 -1.35 14.95
CA LYS A 109 5.97 -0.14 15.70
C LYS A 109 4.84 -0.42 16.71
N HIS A 110 3.88 -1.24 16.32
CA HIS A 110 2.73 -1.59 17.15
C HIS A 110 2.77 -3.09 17.51
N ASP A 111 2.05 -3.48 18.56
CA ASP A 111 1.92 -4.89 18.95
C ASP A 111 1.04 -5.66 17.96
N VAL A 112 1.15 -7.00 17.99
CA VAL A 112 0.51 -7.90 17.00
C VAL A 112 -1.00 -7.71 16.90
N VAL A 113 -1.67 -7.46 18.02
CA VAL A 113 -3.12 -7.27 18.03
C VAL A 113 -3.50 -5.95 17.35
N ASN A 114 -2.83 -4.86 17.72
CA ASN A 114 -3.11 -3.55 17.15
C ASN A 114 -2.83 -3.51 15.64
N TYR A 115 -1.66 -3.98 15.17
CA TYR A 115 -1.38 -3.94 13.74
C TYR A 115 -2.28 -4.90 12.93
N SER A 116 -2.69 -6.04 13.48
CA SER A 116 -3.64 -6.95 12.82
C SER A 116 -5.04 -6.34 12.69
N VAL A 117 -5.51 -5.65 13.73
CA VAL A 117 -6.78 -4.92 13.66
C VAL A 117 -6.71 -3.76 12.69
N ILE A 118 -5.58 -3.04 12.63
CA ILE A 118 -5.36 -1.97 11.66
C ILE A 118 -5.39 -2.53 10.23
N LEU A 119 -4.70 -3.64 9.97
CA LEU A 119 -4.70 -4.28 8.66
C LEU A 119 -6.12 -4.69 8.25
N LEU A 120 -6.83 -5.42 9.11
CA LEU A 120 -8.22 -5.82 8.84
C LEU A 120 -9.11 -4.62 8.55
N LYS A 121 -8.98 -3.55 9.32
CA LYS A 121 -9.73 -2.31 9.10
C LYS A 121 -9.39 -1.65 7.77
N SER A 122 -8.10 -1.63 7.39
CA SER A 122 -7.65 -1.12 6.09
C SER A 122 -8.29 -1.88 4.94
N GLU A 123 -8.29 -3.22 5.03
CA GLU A 123 -8.91 -4.12 4.05
C GLU A 123 -10.42 -3.86 3.91
N LEU A 124 -11.12 -3.76 5.05
CA LEU A 124 -12.57 -3.48 5.05
C LEU A 124 -12.89 -2.13 4.40
N ILE A 125 -12.11 -1.08 4.70
CA ILE A 125 -12.28 0.25 4.10
C ILE A 125 -12.03 0.17 2.60
N MET A 126 -10.92 -0.47 2.17
CA MET A 126 -10.59 -0.63 0.76
C MET A 126 -11.69 -1.35 -0.01
N VAL A 127 -12.19 -2.47 0.50
CA VAL A 127 -13.27 -3.26 -0.13
C VAL A 127 -14.57 -2.46 -0.18
N ALA A 128 -14.90 -1.74 0.91
CA ALA A 128 -16.08 -0.90 0.98
C ALA A 128 -16.07 0.27 -0.03
N VAL A 129 -14.89 0.71 -0.46
CA VAL A 129 -14.73 1.76 -1.49
C VAL A 129 -14.64 1.14 -2.89
N THR A 130 -13.79 0.13 -3.09
CA THR A 130 -13.52 -0.40 -4.43
C THR A 130 -14.69 -1.16 -5.01
N THR A 131 -15.43 -1.93 -4.18
CA THR A 131 -16.54 -2.76 -4.67
C THR A 131 -17.72 -1.95 -5.23
N PRO A 132 -18.24 -0.92 -4.54
CA PRO A 132 -19.27 -0.05 -5.13
C PRO A 132 -18.78 0.70 -6.36
N LEU A 133 -17.54 1.22 -6.34
CA LEU A 133 -16.99 1.94 -7.49
C LEU A 133 -16.95 1.06 -8.74
N LYS A 134 -16.54 -0.21 -8.63
CA LYS A 134 -16.58 -1.17 -9.76
C LYS A 134 -17.98 -1.33 -10.35
N LYS A 135 -19.00 -1.38 -9.51
CA LYS A 135 -20.39 -1.54 -9.92
C LYS A 135 -20.95 -0.27 -10.56
N ILE A 136 -20.60 0.89 -10.03
CA ILE A 136 -21.13 2.19 -10.50
C ILE A 136 -20.45 2.63 -11.80
N THR A 137 -19.13 2.46 -11.90
CA THR A 137 -18.38 2.96 -13.07
C THR A 137 -18.55 2.10 -14.33
N HIS A 138 -18.80 0.80 -14.17
CA HIS A 138 -19.06 -0.14 -15.28
C HIS A 138 -17.99 -0.07 -16.38
N VAL A 139 -16.72 0.15 -16.03
CA VAL A 139 -15.63 0.30 -17.00
C VAL A 139 -15.22 -1.07 -17.54
N LEU A 140 -15.22 -1.20 -18.87
CA LEU A 140 -14.77 -2.40 -19.57
C LEU A 140 -13.26 -2.57 -19.42
N ARG A 141 -12.81 -3.79 -19.14
CA ARG A 141 -11.38 -4.13 -19.10
C ARG A 141 -10.74 -4.02 -20.47
N PRO A 142 -9.41 -3.76 -20.55
CA PRO A 142 -8.70 -3.74 -21.84
C PRO A 142 -8.84 -5.06 -22.63
N ASP A 143 -8.88 -6.22 -21.94
CA ASP A 143 -9.07 -7.57 -22.52
C ASP A 143 -10.53 -7.89 -22.85
N SER A 144 -11.45 -6.95 -22.62
CA SER A 144 -12.89 -7.09 -22.84
C SER A 144 -13.56 -8.21 -22.04
N SER A 145 -12.92 -8.75 -20.98
CA SER A 145 -13.42 -9.88 -20.20
C SER A 145 -14.58 -9.52 -19.24
N ALA A 146 -14.65 -8.29 -18.75
CA ALA A 146 -15.66 -7.87 -17.77
C ALA A 146 -15.77 -6.35 -17.63
N TYR A 147 -16.93 -5.86 -17.15
CA TYR A 147 -17.24 -4.46 -16.87
C TYR A 147 -16.95 -4.07 -15.42
N ASN A 148 -15.76 -4.43 -14.91
CA ASN A 148 -15.34 -4.14 -13.53
C ASN A 148 -13.89 -3.70 -13.44
N SER A 149 -13.39 -2.96 -14.45
CA SER A 149 -12.01 -2.56 -14.52
C SER A 149 -11.65 -1.55 -13.45
N PHE A 150 -12.43 -0.46 -13.31
CA PHE A 150 -12.11 0.66 -12.42
C PHE A 150 -12.73 0.51 -11.03
N PRO A 151 -11.98 0.76 -9.96
CA PRO A 151 -10.52 0.84 -9.85
C PRO A 151 -9.86 -0.55 -9.75
N SER A 152 -8.52 -0.63 -9.91
CA SER A 152 -7.79 -1.89 -9.80
C SER A 152 -7.70 -2.37 -8.35
N GLY A 153 -8.34 -3.52 -8.06
CA GLY A 153 -8.35 -4.11 -6.72
C GLY A 153 -6.99 -4.67 -6.30
N HIS A 154 -6.26 -5.36 -7.18
CA HIS A 154 -4.92 -5.91 -6.88
C HIS A 154 -3.92 -4.77 -6.61
N THR A 155 -4.01 -3.68 -7.36
CA THR A 155 -3.16 -2.51 -7.10
C THR A 155 -3.53 -1.85 -5.76
N ALA A 156 -4.81 -1.71 -5.45
CA ALA A 156 -5.25 -1.18 -4.16
C ALA A 156 -4.74 -2.03 -3.00
N GLN A 157 -4.83 -3.35 -3.11
CA GLN A 157 -4.29 -4.30 -2.13
C GLN A 157 -2.79 -4.14 -1.95
N ALA A 158 -2.03 -4.09 -3.05
CA ALA A 158 -0.57 -3.97 -3.00
C ALA A 158 -0.12 -2.67 -2.33
N PHE A 159 -0.74 -1.54 -2.68
CA PHE A 159 -0.39 -0.24 -2.10
C PHE A 159 -0.87 -0.08 -0.64
N LEU A 160 -1.99 -0.68 -0.28
CA LEU A 160 -2.42 -0.80 1.11
C LEU A 160 -1.38 -1.56 1.94
N ALA A 161 -0.95 -2.73 1.47
CA ALA A 161 0.04 -3.57 2.13
C ALA A 161 1.43 -2.89 2.21
N ALA A 162 1.84 -2.18 1.15
CA ALA A 162 3.08 -1.39 1.15
C ALA A 162 3.04 -0.26 2.17
N ASN A 163 1.93 0.46 2.27
CA ASN A 163 1.74 1.52 3.25
C ASN A 163 1.69 0.97 4.69
N PHE A 164 1.09 -0.18 4.88
CA PHE A 164 1.11 -0.91 6.15
C PHE A 164 2.54 -1.28 6.57
N LEU A 165 3.37 -1.85 5.67
CA LEU A 165 4.77 -2.13 5.93
C LEU A 165 5.55 -0.85 6.27
N ARG A 166 5.31 0.26 5.56
CA ARG A 166 5.89 1.56 5.85
C ARG A 166 5.57 2.05 7.27
N HIS A 167 4.34 1.91 7.71
CA HIS A 167 3.92 2.34 9.05
C HIS A 167 4.56 1.51 10.16
N GLU A 168 4.71 0.19 9.95
CA GLU A 168 5.21 -0.72 10.97
C GLU A 168 6.74 -0.77 11.04
N TYR A 169 7.44 -0.61 9.91
CA TYR A 169 8.91 -0.77 9.84
C TYR A 169 9.66 0.40 9.22
N GLY A 170 8.99 1.35 8.57
CA GLY A 170 9.63 2.49 7.91
C GLY A 170 10.44 3.39 8.87
N TYR A 171 10.13 3.38 10.18
CA TYR A 171 10.91 4.10 11.19
C TYR A 171 12.28 3.45 11.46
N LYS A 172 12.45 2.15 11.19
CA LYS A 172 13.72 1.44 11.33
C LYS A 172 14.64 1.67 10.14
N SER A 173 14.06 1.62 8.94
CA SER A 173 14.79 1.86 7.70
C SER A 173 13.84 2.27 6.58
N VAL A 174 14.23 3.28 5.81
CA VAL A 174 13.52 3.74 4.62
C VAL A 174 13.39 2.63 3.56
N TRP A 175 14.32 1.67 3.56
CA TRP A 175 14.34 0.56 2.60
C TRP A 175 13.09 -0.32 2.67
N TYR A 176 12.47 -0.48 3.84
CA TYR A 176 11.18 -1.19 3.95
C TYR A 176 10.07 -0.48 3.16
N SER A 177 10.06 0.85 3.21
CA SER A 177 9.10 1.64 2.44
C SER A 177 9.38 1.56 0.94
N ILE A 178 10.64 1.72 0.54
CA ILE A 178 11.07 1.65 -0.86
C ILE A 178 10.73 0.27 -1.44
N ALA A 179 11.10 -0.81 -0.77
CA ALA A 179 10.83 -2.17 -1.22
C ALA A 179 9.33 -2.45 -1.33
N GLY A 180 8.54 -2.05 -0.33
CA GLY A 180 7.09 -2.22 -0.34
C GLY A 180 6.42 -1.49 -1.50
N TYR A 181 6.74 -0.21 -1.71
CA TYR A 181 6.16 0.56 -2.80
C TYR A 181 6.69 0.16 -4.19
N ALA A 182 7.95 -0.28 -4.31
CA ALA A 182 8.48 -0.82 -5.56
C ALA A 182 7.73 -2.09 -5.97
N LEU A 183 7.48 -2.99 -5.02
CA LEU A 183 6.71 -4.20 -5.27
C LEU A 183 5.25 -3.87 -5.64
N ALA A 184 4.60 -2.94 -4.93
CA ALA A 184 3.25 -2.51 -5.25
C ALA A 184 3.14 -1.86 -6.63
N THR A 185 4.15 -1.06 -7.02
CA THR A 185 4.25 -0.48 -8.36
C THR A 185 4.43 -1.59 -9.42
N GLY A 186 5.27 -2.59 -9.15
CA GLY A 186 5.42 -3.77 -10.00
C GLY A 186 4.11 -4.50 -10.22
N VAL A 187 3.30 -4.69 -9.17
CA VAL A 187 1.93 -5.26 -9.30
C VAL A 187 1.09 -4.40 -10.26
N GLY A 188 1.07 -3.08 -10.08
CA GLY A 188 0.34 -2.18 -10.97
C GLY A 188 0.77 -2.31 -12.44
N ILE A 189 2.09 -2.33 -12.69
CA ILE A 189 2.65 -2.54 -14.02
C ILE A 189 2.20 -3.90 -14.61
N PHE A 190 2.25 -4.97 -13.83
CA PHE A 190 1.81 -6.30 -14.29
C PHE A 190 0.33 -6.34 -14.61
N ARG A 191 -0.53 -5.59 -13.88
CA ARG A 191 -1.97 -5.50 -14.22
C ARG A 191 -2.18 -4.86 -15.59
N VAL A 192 -1.41 -3.84 -15.95
CA VAL A 192 -1.44 -3.23 -17.29
C VAL A 192 -0.85 -4.18 -18.33
N ALA A 193 0.34 -4.73 -18.08
CA ALA A 193 1.01 -5.67 -18.99
C ALA A 193 0.19 -6.94 -19.27
N ASN A 194 -0.52 -7.46 -18.27
CA ASN A 194 -1.46 -8.58 -18.40
C ASN A 194 -2.80 -8.19 -19.08
N ASN A 195 -2.95 -6.95 -19.56
CA ASN A 195 -4.18 -6.46 -20.21
C ASN A 195 -5.44 -6.50 -19.32
N ARG A 196 -5.27 -6.48 -18.00
CA ARG A 196 -6.36 -6.61 -17.02
C ARG A 196 -6.95 -5.28 -16.58
N HIS A 197 -6.13 -4.21 -16.56
CA HIS A 197 -6.50 -2.89 -16.08
C HIS A 197 -5.87 -1.79 -16.92
N TRP A 198 -6.56 -0.65 -17.01
CA TRP A 198 -6.03 0.58 -17.57
C TRP A 198 -5.08 1.26 -16.56
N ILE A 199 -4.18 2.14 -17.05
CA ILE A 199 -3.32 2.93 -16.16
C ILE A 199 -4.14 3.77 -15.18
N SER A 200 -5.26 4.33 -15.63
CA SER A 200 -6.20 5.08 -14.78
C SER A 200 -6.75 4.25 -13.62
N ASP A 201 -7.03 2.95 -13.85
CA ASP A 201 -7.51 2.04 -12.81
C ASP A 201 -6.42 1.76 -11.77
N VAL A 202 -5.17 1.64 -12.24
CA VAL A 202 -3.99 1.41 -11.40
C VAL A 202 -3.71 2.61 -10.51
N LEU A 203 -3.75 3.84 -11.07
CA LEU A 203 -3.56 5.08 -10.30
C LEU A 203 -4.62 5.25 -9.22
N ALA A 204 -5.91 5.09 -9.59
CA ALA A 204 -7.00 5.15 -8.63
C ALA A 204 -6.86 4.06 -7.55
N GLY A 205 -6.53 2.83 -7.94
CA GLY A 205 -6.29 1.72 -7.02
C GLY A 205 -5.18 2.03 -6.02
N ALA A 206 -4.03 2.52 -6.51
CA ALA A 206 -2.90 2.90 -5.65
C ALA A 206 -3.31 3.95 -4.61
N GLY A 207 -3.98 5.01 -5.03
CA GLY A 207 -4.46 6.07 -4.14
C GLY A 207 -5.46 5.55 -3.10
N ILE A 208 -6.45 4.74 -3.53
CA ILE A 208 -7.45 4.15 -2.63
C ILE A 208 -6.78 3.23 -1.60
N GLY A 209 -5.83 2.38 -2.01
CA GLY A 209 -5.12 1.48 -1.11
C GLY A 209 -4.37 2.24 -0.01
N ILE A 210 -3.60 3.28 -0.38
CA ILE A 210 -2.89 4.13 0.59
C ILE A 210 -3.87 4.85 1.52
N LEU A 211 -4.93 5.48 0.99
CA LEU A 211 -5.93 6.20 1.79
C LEU A 211 -6.65 5.29 2.78
N SER A 212 -6.97 4.07 2.38
CA SER A 212 -7.61 3.08 3.25
C SER A 212 -6.73 2.71 4.43
N SER A 213 -5.44 2.52 4.19
CA SER A 213 -4.46 2.27 5.25
C SER A 213 -4.26 3.51 6.13
N GLU A 214 -4.06 4.71 5.57
CA GLU A 214 -3.92 5.94 6.36
C GLU A 214 -5.15 6.20 7.24
N LEU A 215 -6.35 6.01 6.71
CA LEU A 215 -7.60 6.19 7.46
C LEU A 215 -7.72 5.17 8.60
N ALA A 216 -7.30 3.92 8.36
CA ALA A 216 -7.29 2.89 9.39
C ALA A 216 -6.34 3.26 10.54
N TYR A 217 -5.12 3.72 10.24
CA TYR A 217 -4.17 4.21 11.25
C TYR A 217 -4.69 5.45 11.98
N ALA A 218 -5.21 6.44 11.26
CA ALA A 218 -5.71 7.70 11.84
C ALA A 218 -6.89 7.50 12.79
N THR A 219 -7.72 6.49 12.52
CA THR A 219 -8.93 6.21 13.30
C THR A 219 -8.77 5.06 14.29
N HIS A 220 -7.57 4.43 14.37
CA HIS A 220 -7.32 3.33 15.29
C HIS A 220 -7.20 3.83 16.73
N LYS A 221 -7.96 3.21 17.64
CA LYS A 221 -7.89 3.49 19.08
C LYS A 221 -7.03 2.41 19.73
N TYR A 222 -5.80 2.77 20.15
CA TYR A 222 -4.83 1.89 20.81
C TYR A 222 -5.28 1.51 22.22
N ARG A 223 -6.35 0.70 22.32
CA ARG A 223 -6.94 0.30 23.61
C ARG A 223 -6.22 -0.88 24.27
N TRP A 224 -5.43 -1.64 23.53
CA TRP A 224 -4.83 -2.90 23.97
C TRP A 224 -3.41 -2.80 24.48
N ASN A 225 -2.84 -1.61 24.56
CA ASN A 225 -1.51 -1.38 25.13
C ASN A 225 -1.52 -1.24 26.66
N LYS A 226 -2.61 -1.55 27.32
CA LYS A 226 -2.63 -1.75 28.79
C LYS A 226 -1.95 -3.08 29.05
N LYS A 227 -0.84 -3.04 29.85
CA LYS A 227 -0.01 -4.16 30.31
C LYS A 227 -0.81 -5.45 30.33
N LYS A 228 -0.45 -6.42 29.49
CA LYS A 228 -1.13 -7.71 29.44
C LYS A 228 -1.06 -8.33 30.85
N LYS A 229 -2.18 -8.38 31.54
CA LYS A 229 -2.31 -9.12 32.79
C LYS A 229 -2.31 -10.64 32.56
N ILE A 230 -2.50 -11.09 31.33
CA ILE A 230 -2.58 -12.49 30.96
C ILE A 230 -1.58 -12.77 29.83
N SER A 231 -0.68 -13.71 30.05
CA SER A 231 0.20 -14.28 29.02
C SER A 231 -0.20 -15.73 28.78
N ILE A 232 -0.40 -16.09 27.53
CA ILE A 232 -0.69 -17.48 27.11
C ILE A 232 0.57 -17.99 26.41
N MET A 233 1.16 -19.05 26.92
CA MET A 233 2.34 -19.70 26.33
C MET A 233 2.02 -21.18 26.06
N PRO A 234 2.11 -21.63 24.81
CA PRO A 234 2.08 -23.05 24.54
C PRO A 234 3.33 -23.71 25.10
N THR A 235 3.17 -24.86 25.74
CA THR A 235 4.29 -25.69 26.25
C THR A 235 4.20 -27.08 25.67
N PHE A 236 5.35 -27.63 25.38
CA PHE A 236 5.48 -29.01 24.93
C PHE A 236 6.70 -29.64 25.64
N ASN A 237 6.51 -30.72 26.38
CA ASN A 237 7.56 -31.42 27.11
C ASN A 237 7.99 -32.74 26.46
N GLY A 238 7.72 -32.90 25.16
CA GLY A 238 8.10 -34.08 24.37
C GLY A 238 7.05 -35.18 24.31
N THR A 239 6.13 -35.26 25.25
CA THR A 239 5.04 -36.25 25.29
C THR A 239 3.65 -35.63 25.44
N GLU A 240 3.57 -34.46 26.04
CA GLU A 240 2.29 -33.77 26.28
C GLU A 240 2.39 -32.30 25.87
N GLY A 241 1.34 -31.81 25.17
CA GLY A 241 1.17 -30.39 24.85
C GLY A 241 0.24 -29.75 25.87
N GLY A 242 0.61 -28.54 26.32
CA GLY A 242 -0.19 -27.78 27.26
C GLY A 242 -0.22 -26.28 26.96
N ILE A 243 -1.09 -25.53 27.65
CA ILE A 243 -1.17 -24.07 27.57
C ILE A 243 -0.93 -23.53 29.00
N TYR A 244 0.14 -22.72 29.13
CA TYR A 244 0.37 -21.95 30.34
C TYR A 244 -0.36 -20.62 30.28
N LEU A 245 -1.20 -20.37 31.28
CA LEU A 245 -1.89 -19.11 31.51
C LEU A 245 -1.22 -18.40 32.71
N VAL A 246 -0.50 -17.32 32.44
CA VAL A 246 0.10 -16.49 33.50
C VAL A 246 -0.74 -15.22 33.65
N TRP A 247 -1.38 -15.10 34.81
CA TRP A 247 -2.10 -13.90 35.20
C TRP A 247 -1.25 -13.09 36.18
N LYS A 248 -0.85 -11.87 35.77
CA LYS A 248 -0.27 -10.89 36.70
C LYS A 248 -1.42 -10.14 37.40
N LEU A 249 -1.52 -10.35 38.68
CA LEU A 249 -2.38 -9.57 39.58
C LEU A 249 -1.87 -8.15 39.76
#